data_0d6a91989bb52c056ba88395bffdf03b
#
_entry.id   0d6a91989bb52c056ba88395bffdf03b
#
_cell.length_a   1.000
_cell.length_b   1.000
_cell.length_c   1.000
_cell.angle_alpha   90.00
_cell.angle_beta   90.00
_cell.angle_gamma   90.00
#
_symmetry.space_group_name_H-M   'P 1'
#
loop_
_entity.id
_entity.type
_entity.pdbx_description
1 polymer ?
#
loop_
_entity_poly.entity_id
_entity_poly.type
_entity_poly.pdbx_seq_one_letter_code
_entity_poly.pdbx_strand_id
1 'polypeptide(L)'
;MLKSDGIIFDVDGTLWDSTDIVKDAWNKAFTDCGYDDPKITADRLKGLFGLPMADIIKDIFPNGTDEEIENLTPVIYGHEDAFLQKRGGVLYPGIIGTIAKLSESCPVFIVSNCQEGYIELFMEKTGCASYITDHLCPGDTGLLKADNIRKIIEDHRLSYPVYIGDTVMDRDACHNAKCPFIYARYGFGDVDGYDEVIDSPSDLIKILML
;
A
#
# COMPACT_ATOMS: atom_id res chain seq x y z
N MET A 1 -18.74 -10.72 -12.92
CA MET A 1 -18.07 -9.49 -13.43
C MET A 1 -18.61 -8.30 -12.66
N LEU A 2 -17.75 -7.54 -12.01
CA LEU A 2 -18.08 -6.31 -11.30
C LEU A 2 -18.06 -5.13 -12.27
N LYS A 3 -19.13 -4.31 -12.26
CA LYS A 3 -19.13 -3.03 -12.96
C LYS A 3 -18.24 -2.08 -12.20
N SER A 4 -17.34 -1.38 -12.91
CA SER A 4 -16.48 -0.36 -12.28
C SER A 4 -16.35 0.87 -13.17
N ASP A 5 -16.34 2.04 -12.54
CA ASP A 5 -16.03 3.35 -13.13
C ASP A 5 -14.80 4.01 -12.48
N GLY A 6 -14.14 3.30 -11.56
CA GLY A 6 -12.90 3.73 -10.91
C GLY A 6 -12.25 2.60 -10.13
N ILE A 7 -10.95 2.41 -10.32
CA ILE A 7 -10.17 1.33 -9.74
C ILE A 7 -9.16 1.93 -8.78
N ILE A 8 -9.20 1.52 -7.51
CA ILE A 8 -8.31 2.02 -6.45
C ILE A 8 -7.41 0.86 -6.02
N PHE A 9 -6.10 1.06 -6.00
CA PHE A 9 -5.13 0.06 -5.56
C PHE A 9 -4.48 0.44 -4.23
N ASP A 10 -4.22 -0.55 -3.38
CA ASP A 10 -3.14 -0.47 -2.40
C ASP A 10 -1.78 -0.63 -3.09
N VAL A 11 -0.68 -0.42 -2.35
CA VAL A 11 0.69 -0.50 -2.88
C VAL A 11 1.39 -1.78 -2.43
N ASP A 12 1.72 -1.88 -1.14
CA ASP A 12 2.55 -2.97 -0.61
C ASP A 12 1.75 -4.27 -0.46
N GLY A 13 2.23 -5.35 -1.09
CA GLY A 13 1.49 -6.60 -1.18
C GLY A 13 0.50 -6.66 -2.35
N THR A 14 0.20 -5.52 -2.97
CA THR A 14 -0.76 -5.44 -4.09
C THR A 14 -0.08 -5.07 -5.42
N LEU A 15 0.72 -4.01 -5.45
CA LEU A 15 1.44 -3.55 -6.64
C LEU A 15 2.90 -4.03 -6.65
N TRP A 16 3.56 -3.99 -5.51
CA TRP A 16 4.92 -4.50 -5.32
C TRP A 16 5.13 -5.14 -3.94
N ASP A 17 6.25 -5.84 -3.78
CA ASP A 17 6.80 -6.29 -2.49
C ASP A 17 8.05 -5.47 -2.18
N SER A 18 7.95 -4.56 -1.21
CA SER A 18 9.05 -3.74 -0.74
C SER A 18 9.75 -4.31 0.51
N THR A 19 9.22 -5.39 1.09
CA THR A 19 9.57 -5.86 2.44
C THR A 19 11.04 -6.18 2.64
N ASP A 20 11.74 -6.75 1.62
CA ASP A 20 13.16 -7.04 1.72
C ASP A 20 14.03 -5.78 1.78
N ILE A 21 13.62 -4.71 1.10
CA ILE A 21 14.34 -3.45 1.08
C ILE A 21 14.05 -2.63 2.31
N VAL A 22 12.78 -2.57 2.72
CA VAL A 22 12.33 -1.90 3.92
C VAL A 22 12.96 -2.54 5.17
N LYS A 23 13.04 -3.87 5.22
CA LYS A 23 13.76 -4.60 6.28
C LYS A 23 15.22 -4.13 6.41
N ASP A 24 15.95 -4.03 5.28
CA ASP A 24 17.34 -3.57 5.29
C ASP A 24 17.45 -2.11 5.76
N ALA A 25 16.55 -1.25 5.29
CA ALA A 25 16.48 0.17 5.64
C ALA A 25 16.20 0.36 7.14
N TRP A 26 15.19 -0.32 7.69
CA TRP A 26 14.78 -0.18 9.08
C TRP A 26 15.82 -0.75 10.04
N ASN A 27 16.40 -1.93 9.74
CA ASN A 27 17.53 -2.46 10.55
C ASN A 27 18.70 -1.46 10.58
N LYS A 28 18.98 -0.78 9.46
CA LYS A 28 20.01 0.28 9.41
C LYS A 28 19.62 1.50 10.28
N ALA A 29 18.36 1.94 10.22
CA ALA A 29 17.86 3.05 11.02
C ALA A 29 17.99 2.76 12.53
N PHE A 30 17.58 1.57 12.97
CA PHE A 30 17.72 1.14 14.36
C PHE A 30 19.19 1.14 14.80
N THR A 31 20.09 0.55 13.99
CA THR A 31 21.53 0.55 14.28
C THR A 31 22.11 1.96 14.39
N ASP A 32 21.73 2.88 13.51
CA ASP A 32 22.22 4.25 13.50
C ASP A 32 21.72 5.05 14.73
N CYS A 33 20.58 4.66 15.28
CA CYS A 33 20.06 5.21 16.54
C CYS A 33 20.61 4.50 17.79
N GLY A 34 21.53 3.54 17.64
CA GLY A 34 22.17 2.83 18.76
C GLY A 34 21.39 1.65 19.30
N TYR A 35 20.40 1.14 18.55
CA TYR A 35 19.64 -0.05 18.91
C TYR A 35 20.13 -1.26 18.10
N ASP A 36 20.72 -2.26 18.78
CA ASP A 36 21.18 -3.50 18.16
C ASP A 36 20.04 -4.53 17.94
N ASP A 37 18.87 -4.32 18.53
CA ASP A 37 17.65 -5.11 18.47
C ASP A 37 16.44 -4.17 18.37
N PRO A 38 15.41 -4.41 17.57
CA PRO A 38 14.98 -5.69 17.03
C PRO A 38 15.60 -5.99 15.63
N LYS A 39 15.92 -7.29 15.41
CA LYS A 39 16.28 -7.78 14.06
C LYS A 39 15.00 -7.99 13.25
N ILE A 40 14.69 -7.01 12.41
CA ILE A 40 13.50 -7.02 11.56
C ILE A 40 13.73 -7.99 10.39
N THR A 41 12.73 -8.83 10.11
CA THR A 41 12.73 -9.74 8.94
C THR A 41 11.64 -9.33 7.97
N ALA A 42 11.80 -9.69 6.68
CA ALA A 42 10.78 -9.44 5.67
C ALA A 42 9.44 -10.12 6.03
N ASP A 43 9.48 -11.36 6.54
CA ASP A 43 8.26 -12.08 6.94
C ASP A 43 7.52 -11.37 8.09
N ARG A 44 8.26 -10.75 9.04
CA ARG A 44 7.62 -9.96 10.09
C ARG A 44 6.95 -8.72 9.51
N LEU A 45 7.61 -8.02 8.56
CA LEU A 45 7.03 -6.85 7.90
C LEU A 45 5.79 -7.19 7.10
N LYS A 46 5.76 -8.33 6.40
CA LYS A 46 4.55 -8.79 5.68
C LYS A 46 3.34 -8.94 6.59
N GLY A 47 3.55 -9.34 7.85
CA GLY A 47 2.48 -9.44 8.84
C GLY A 47 2.04 -8.09 9.45
N LEU A 48 2.79 -7.01 9.22
CA LEU A 48 2.54 -5.69 9.80
C LEU A 48 2.13 -4.65 8.75
N PHE A 49 2.50 -4.84 7.50
CA PHE A 49 2.16 -3.91 6.43
C PHE A 49 0.64 -3.78 6.28
N GLY A 50 0.20 -2.56 6.00
CA GLY A 50 -1.21 -2.18 6.05
C GLY A 50 -1.64 -1.52 7.37
N LEU A 51 -0.89 -1.72 8.47
CA LEU A 51 -1.08 -0.95 9.71
C LEU A 51 -0.55 0.48 9.58
N PRO A 52 -1.06 1.41 10.41
CA PRO A 52 -0.42 2.72 10.58
C PRO A 52 1.02 2.57 11.09
N MET A 53 1.93 3.42 10.60
CA MET A 53 3.37 3.32 10.91
C MET A 53 3.66 3.31 12.42
N ALA A 54 2.95 4.14 13.20
CA ALA A 54 3.14 4.18 14.65
C ALA A 54 2.85 2.82 15.33
N ASP A 55 1.87 2.08 14.82
CA ASP A 55 1.52 0.75 15.34
C ASP A 55 2.56 -0.28 14.92
N ILE A 56 3.09 -0.18 13.71
CA ILE A 56 4.19 -1.04 13.24
C ILE A 56 5.45 -0.83 14.09
N ILE A 57 5.83 0.43 14.35
CA ILE A 57 7.01 0.73 15.17
C ILE A 57 6.81 0.23 16.59
N LYS A 58 5.62 0.39 17.18
CA LYS A 58 5.29 -0.15 18.51
C LYS A 58 5.39 -1.66 18.58
N ASP A 59 4.94 -2.37 17.55
CA ASP A 59 5.07 -3.83 17.48
C ASP A 59 6.54 -4.26 17.39
N ILE A 60 7.32 -3.59 16.56
CA ILE A 60 8.74 -3.90 16.35
C ILE A 60 9.60 -3.49 17.56
N PHE A 61 9.26 -2.40 18.22
CA PHE A 61 10.00 -1.83 19.36
C PHE A 61 9.11 -1.68 20.61
N PRO A 62 8.59 -2.80 21.16
CA PRO A 62 7.56 -2.79 22.21
C PRO A 62 8.02 -2.20 23.55
N ASN A 63 9.32 -2.11 23.78
CA ASN A 63 9.90 -1.52 24.99
C ASN A 63 10.35 -0.06 24.77
N GLY A 64 10.19 0.48 23.58
CA GLY A 64 10.49 1.88 23.28
C GLY A 64 9.52 2.83 23.98
N THR A 65 10.04 3.89 24.55
CA THR A 65 9.22 5.00 25.07
C THR A 65 8.60 5.77 23.90
N ASP A 66 7.51 6.51 24.14
CA ASP A 66 6.89 7.35 23.11
C ASP A 66 7.89 8.37 22.54
N GLU A 67 8.80 8.92 23.36
CA GLU A 67 9.86 9.83 22.92
C GLU A 67 10.88 9.14 22.00
N GLU A 68 11.29 7.90 22.32
CA GLU A 68 12.20 7.13 21.48
C GLU A 68 11.56 6.79 20.13
N ILE A 69 10.28 6.43 20.12
CA ILE A 69 9.51 6.13 18.91
C ILE A 69 9.37 7.39 18.03
N GLU A 70 9.05 8.54 18.65
CA GLU A 70 8.93 9.82 17.96
C GLU A 70 10.25 10.24 17.30
N ASN A 71 11.38 10.06 18.00
CA ASN A 71 12.71 10.37 17.48
C ASN A 71 13.17 9.37 16.39
N LEU A 72 12.79 8.10 16.50
CA LEU A 72 13.18 7.04 15.56
C LEU A 72 12.39 7.10 14.24
N THR A 73 11.11 7.48 14.29
CA THR A 73 10.22 7.49 13.12
C THR A 73 10.78 8.26 11.92
N PRO A 74 11.26 9.50 12.04
CA PRO A 74 11.82 10.23 10.89
C PRO A 74 13.12 9.61 10.37
N VAL A 75 13.90 8.93 11.22
CA VAL A 75 15.12 8.22 10.80
C VAL A 75 14.75 6.99 9.98
N ILE A 76 13.72 6.24 10.41
CA ILE A 76 13.16 5.10 9.67
C ILE A 76 12.70 5.55 8.28
N TYR A 77 11.88 6.59 8.18
CA TYR A 77 11.41 7.12 6.89
C TYR A 77 12.56 7.55 5.98
N GLY A 78 13.55 8.28 6.52
CA GLY A 78 14.71 8.72 5.73
C GLY A 78 15.53 7.56 5.16
N HIS A 79 15.72 6.48 5.94
CA HIS A 79 16.39 5.27 5.44
C HIS A 79 15.54 4.51 4.43
N GLU A 80 14.25 4.37 4.68
CA GLU A 80 13.31 3.71 3.77
C GLU A 80 13.30 4.38 2.40
N ASP A 81 13.11 5.69 2.36
CA ASP A 81 13.13 6.47 1.12
C ASP A 81 14.47 6.32 0.37
N ALA A 82 15.60 6.45 1.09
CA ALA A 82 16.92 6.33 0.48
C ALA A 82 17.20 4.94 -0.11
N PHE A 83 16.71 3.88 0.55
CA PHE A 83 16.90 2.50 0.08
C PHE A 83 15.96 2.18 -1.08
N LEU A 84 14.70 2.57 -1.00
CA LEU A 84 13.72 2.41 -2.07
C LEU A 84 14.09 3.24 -3.30
N GLN A 85 14.57 4.48 -3.10
CA GLN A 85 15.07 5.31 -4.19
C GLN A 85 16.24 4.66 -4.93
N LYS A 86 17.07 3.91 -4.25
CA LYS A 86 18.21 3.21 -4.85
C LYS A 86 17.85 1.92 -5.56
N ARG A 87 16.90 1.13 -5.02
CA ARG A 87 16.65 -0.27 -5.43
C ARG A 87 15.24 -0.51 -5.98
N GLY A 88 14.21 0.21 -5.48
CA GLY A 88 12.80 -0.06 -5.74
C GLY A 88 12.32 -1.37 -5.10
N GLY A 89 11.02 -1.56 -4.96
CA GLY A 89 10.39 -2.84 -4.59
C GLY A 89 10.32 -3.81 -5.76
N VAL A 90 9.96 -5.05 -5.49
CA VAL A 90 9.76 -6.10 -6.50
C VAL A 90 8.32 -6.06 -6.99
N LEU A 91 8.11 -5.69 -8.25
CA LEU A 91 6.77 -5.65 -8.84
C LEU A 91 6.15 -7.04 -8.95
N TYR A 92 4.86 -7.14 -8.64
CA TYR A 92 4.10 -8.35 -8.98
C TYR A 92 4.03 -8.53 -10.51
N PRO A 93 4.16 -9.77 -11.01
CA PRO A 93 4.24 -10.03 -12.45
C PRO A 93 3.03 -9.49 -13.22
N GLY A 94 3.29 -8.67 -14.22
CA GLY A 94 2.27 -8.11 -15.11
C GLY A 94 1.51 -6.90 -14.56
N ILE A 95 1.80 -6.41 -13.35
CA ILE A 95 1.02 -5.34 -12.71
C ILE A 95 1.00 -4.05 -13.52
N ILE A 96 2.14 -3.58 -14.03
CA ILE A 96 2.19 -2.32 -14.82
C ILE A 96 1.41 -2.46 -16.13
N GLY A 97 1.51 -3.60 -16.82
CA GLY A 97 0.73 -3.86 -18.02
C GLY A 97 -0.78 -3.93 -17.74
N THR A 98 -1.16 -4.45 -16.56
CA THR A 98 -2.56 -4.49 -16.11
C THR A 98 -3.06 -3.08 -15.82
N ILE A 99 -2.33 -2.26 -15.06
CA ILE A 99 -2.68 -0.86 -14.78
C ILE A 99 -2.84 -0.08 -16.09
N ALA A 100 -1.86 -0.18 -17.01
CA ALA A 100 -1.90 0.48 -18.29
C ALA A 100 -3.18 0.10 -19.08
N LYS A 101 -3.52 -1.20 -19.09
CA LYS A 101 -4.72 -1.67 -19.79
C LYS A 101 -6.02 -1.19 -19.14
N LEU A 102 -6.11 -1.18 -17.82
CA LEU A 102 -7.28 -0.70 -17.08
C LEU A 102 -7.48 0.80 -17.27
N SER A 103 -6.39 1.58 -17.28
CA SER A 103 -6.43 3.04 -17.47
C SER A 103 -6.95 3.49 -18.84
N GLU A 104 -6.96 2.60 -19.84
CA GLU A 104 -7.61 2.87 -21.15
C GLU A 104 -9.14 2.99 -21.04
N SER A 105 -9.74 2.42 -20.00
CA SER A 105 -11.19 2.28 -19.87
C SER A 105 -11.79 3.06 -18.71
N CYS A 106 -11.08 3.20 -17.60
CA CYS A 106 -11.54 3.98 -16.43
C CYS A 106 -10.36 4.56 -15.65
N PRO A 107 -10.58 5.60 -14.83
CA PRO A 107 -9.54 6.18 -13.99
C PRO A 107 -9.02 5.17 -12.96
N VAL A 108 -7.71 5.21 -12.75
CA VAL A 108 -6.99 4.37 -11.78
C VAL A 108 -6.40 5.26 -10.69
N PHE A 109 -6.53 4.82 -9.46
CA PHE A 109 -6.14 5.54 -8.26
C PHE A 109 -5.25 4.66 -7.37
N ILE A 110 -4.51 5.30 -6.47
CA ILE A 110 -3.77 4.61 -5.41
C ILE A 110 -4.17 5.19 -4.06
N VAL A 111 -4.51 4.33 -3.09
CA VAL A 111 -4.72 4.71 -1.69
C VAL A 111 -4.02 3.69 -0.80
N SER A 112 -2.97 4.12 -0.09
CA SER A 112 -2.17 3.25 0.77
C SER A 112 -1.93 3.85 2.15
N ASN A 113 -1.58 3.04 3.15
CA ASN A 113 -1.19 3.48 4.50
C ASN A 113 0.32 3.73 4.57
N CYS A 114 0.80 4.77 3.90
CA CYS A 114 2.21 5.12 3.85
C CYS A 114 2.45 6.61 4.20
N GLN A 115 3.71 6.99 4.28
CA GLN A 115 4.14 8.38 4.43
C GLN A 115 3.98 9.16 3.13
N GLU A 116 4.00 10.49 3.25
CA GLU A 116 4.07 11.42 2.10
C GLU A 116 5.27 11.09 1.21
N GLY A 117 5.09 11.13 -0.11
CA GLY A 117 6.14 10.87 -1.10
C GLY A 117 6.35 9.40 -1.47
N TYR A 118 5.81 8.44 -0.71
CA TYR A 118 6.00 7.01 -0.97
C TYR A 118 5.32 6.55 -2.27
N ILE A 119 4.08 6.99 -2.50
CA ILE A 119 3.34 6.63 -3.72
C ILE A 119 4.00 7.25 -4.95
N GLU A 120 4.47 8.48 -4.85
CA GLU A 120 5.22 9.17 -5.91
C GLU A 120 6.52 8.44 -6.22
N LEU A 121 7.24 7.97 -5.19
CA LEU A 121 8.43 7.16 -5.36
C LEU A 121 8.12 5.85 -6.09
N PHE A 122 7.04 5.15 -5.70
CA PHE A 122 6.57 3.97 -6.42
C PHE A 122 6.30 4.30 -7.90
N MET A 123 5.56 5.36 -8.19
CA MET A 123 5.22 5.77 -9.56
C MET A 123 6.46 6.14 -10.38
N GLU A 124 7.43 6.83 -9.77
CA GLU A 124 8.72 7.17 -10.40
C GLU A 124 9.51 5.90 -10.74
N LYS A 125 9.68 4.99 -9.78
CA LYS A 125 10.46 3.76 -9.96
C LYS A 125 9.89 2.81 -11.00
N THR A 126 8.58 2.83 -11.17
CA THR A 126 7.88 1.92 -12.08
C THR A 126 7.51 2.56 -13.42
N GLY A 127 7.58 3.89 -13.51
CA GLY A 127 7.16 4.65 -14.69
C GLY A 127 5.65 4.63 -14.94
N CYS A 128 4.83 4.29 -13.93
CA CYS A 128 3.38 4.15 -14.11
C CYS A 128 2.58 5.44 -13.87
N ALA A 129 3.25 6.55 -13.54
CA ALA A 129 2.59 7.82 -13.20
C ALA A 129 1.54 8.28 -14.24
N SER A 130 1.81 8.06 -15.53
CA SER A 130 0.88 8.45 -16.60
C SER A 130 -0.43 7.65 -16.64
N TYR A 131 -0.51 6.54 -15.93
CA TYR A 131 -1.69 5.68 -15.84
C TYR A 131 -2.52 5.95 -14.57
N ILE A 132 -1.98 6.70 -13.61
CA ILE A 132 -2.62 7.01 -12.32
C ILE A 132 -3.28 8.38 -12.41
N THR A 133 -4.57 8.42 -12.10
CA THR A 133 -5.37 9.65 -12.14
C THR A 133 -5.14 10.50 -10.89
N ASP A 134 -5.10 9.86 -9.72
CA ASP A 134 -4.90 10.52 -8.43
C ASP A 134 -4.46 9.51 -7.37
N HIS A 135 -3.90 9.99 -6.26
CA HIS A 135 -3.49 9.13 -5.15
C HIS A 135 -3.60 9.87 -3.82
N LEU A 136 -3.81 9.12 -2.73
CA LEU A 136 -3.88 9.65 -1.37
C LEU A 136 -3.25 8.67 -0.38
N CYS A 137 -2.58 9.23 0.62
CA CYS A 137 -2.12 8.48 1.79
C CYS A 137 -2.32 9.29 3.09
N PRO A 138 -2.23 8.68 4.27
CA PRO A 138 -2.25 9.38 5.55
C PRO A 138 -1.16 10.44 5.68
N GLY A 139 0.01 10.23 5.06
CA GLY A 139 1.09 11.21 5.03
C GLY A 139 0.68 12.54 4.42
N ASP A 140 -0.11 12.51 3.33
CA ASP A 140 -0.59 13.70 2.63
C ASP A 140 -1.78 14.35 3.34
N THR A 141 -2.71 13.54 3.84
CA THR A 141 -4.05 14.01 4.23
C THR A 141 -4.25 14.07 5.75
N GLY A 142 -3.48 13.32 6.52
CA GLY A 142 -3.73 13.08 7.95
C GLY A 142 -4.97 12.20 8.20
N LEU A 143 -5.61 11.64 7.16
CA LEU A 143 -6.82 10.84 7.27
C LEU A 143 -6.49 9.34 7.29
N LEU A 144 -7.39 8.52 7.84
CA LEU A 144 -7.30 7.07 7.77
C LEU A 144 -7.57 6.56 6.33
N LYS A 145 -7.12 5.36 6.01
CA LYS A 145 -7.30 4.72 4.69
C LYS A 145 -8.75 4.75 4.22
N ALA A 146 -9.72 4.42 5.09
CA ALA A 146 -11.13 4.43 4.75
C ALA A 146 -11.65 5.83 4.34
N ASP A 147 -11.14 6.89 4.99
CA ASP A 147 -11.50 8.27 4.67
C ASP A 147 -10.85 8.72 3.36
N ASN A 148 -9.60 8.30 3.11
CA ASN A 148 -8.93 8.54 1.84
C ASN A 148 -9.63 7.82 0.67
N ILE A 149 -10.12 6.59 0.86
CA ILE A 149 -10.94 5.88 -0.13
C ILE A 149 -12.23 6.69 -0.40
N ARG A 150 -12.95 7.12 0.65
CA ARG A 150 -14.16 7.96 0.48
C ARG A 150 -13.85 9.25 -0.26
N LYS A 151 -12.74 9.89 0.08
CA LYS A 151 -12.32 11.15 -0.55
C LYS A 151 -12.07 10.96 -2.06
N ILE A 152 -11.36 9.91 -2.48
CA ILE A 152 -11.20 9.58 -3.90
C ILE A 152 -12.57 9.37 -4.58
N ILE A 153 -13.47 8.62 -3.95
CA ILE A 153 -14.81 8.35 -4.50
C ILE A 153 -15.60 9.66 -4.68
N GLU A 154 -15.57 10.54 -3.71
CA GLU A 154 -16.32 11.81 -3.72
C GLU A 154 -15.72 12.82 -4.70
N ASP A 155 -14.41 13.04 -4.64
CA ASP A 155 -13.71 14.02 -5.48
C ASP A 155 -13.83 13.67 -6.98
N HIS A 156 -13.78 12.39 -7.31
CA HIS A 156 -13.90 11.89 -8.68
C HIS A 156 -15.30 11.42 -9.06
N ARG A 157 -16.29 11.56 -8.15
CA ARG A 157 -17.72 11.25 -8.38
C ARG A 157 -17.95 9.83 -8.89
N LEU A 158 -17.23 8.86 -8.32
CA LEU A 158 -17.34 7.46 -8.71
C LEU A 158 -18.65 6.87 -8.20
N SER A 159 -19.36 6.17 -9.08
CA SER A 159 -20.63 5.49 -8.76
C SER A 159 -20.45 3.99 -8.53
N TYR A 160 -19.41 3.42 -9.08
CA TYR A 160 -19.07 2.00 -9.02
C TYR A 160 -17.55 1.81 -8.78
N PRO A 161 -17.01 2.38 -7.69
CA PRO A 161 -15.60 2.18 -7.35
C PRO A 161 -15.34 0.72 -6.98
N VAL A 162 -14.11 0.26 -7.19
CA VAL A 162 -13.60 -0.99 -6.61
C VAL A 162 -12.23 -0.74 -6.01
N TYR A 163 -11.92 -1.41 -4.91
CA TYR A 163 -10.61 -1.33 -4.26
C TYR A 163 -9.93 -2.70 -4.32
N ILE A 164 -8.66 -2.71 -4.67
CA ILE A 164 -7.82 -3.90 -4.71
C ILE A 164 -6.76 -3.78 -3.62
N GLY A 165 -6.69 -4.77 -2.74
CA GLY A 165 -5.75 -4.86 -1.65
C GLY A 165 -5.54 -6.29 -1.21
N ASP A 166 -4.62 -6.52 -0.30
CA ASP A 166 -4.19 -7.86 0.07
C ASP A 166 -4.30 -8.15 1.58
N THR A 167 -4.72 -7.16 2.39
CA THR A 167 -4.77 -7.31 3.85
C THR A 167 -6.21 -7.21 4.42
N VAL A 168 -6.37 -7.71 5.65
CA VAL A 168 -7.61 -7.52 6.43
C VAL A 168 -7.90 -6.02 6.65
N MET A 169 -6.85 -5.19 6.81
CA MET A 169 -7.00 -3.74 6.97
C MET A 169 -7.57 -3.08 5.71
N ASP A 170 -7.20 -3.57 4.51
CA ASP A 170 -7.79 -3.11 3.25
C ASP A 170 -9.27 -3.42 3.18
N ARG A 171 -9.63 -4.69 3.46
CA ARG A 171 -11.02 -5.11 3.53
C ARG A 171 -11.83 -4.24 4.50
N ASP A 172 -11.33 -4.04 5.72
CA ASP A 172 -12.03 -3.28 6.74
C ASP A 172 -12.15 -1.80 6.36
N ALA A 173 -11.11 -1.22 5.74
CA ALA A 173 -11.18 0.14 5.19
C ALA A 173 -12.22 0.25 4.08
N CYS A 174 -12.29 -0.74 3.18
CA CYS A 174 -13.29 -0.80 2.11
C CYS A 174 -14.71 -0.92 2.66
N HIS A 175 -14.96 -1.83 3.62
CA HIS A 175 -16.26 -1.97 4.27
C HIS A 175 -16.70 -0.67 4.94
N ASN A 176 -15.78 0.02 5.63
CA ASN A 176 -16.04 1.32 6.24
C ASN A 176 -16.31 2.41 5.20
N ALA A 177 -15.64 2.37 4.06
CA ALA A 177 -15.85 3.29 2.94
C ALA A 177 -17.06 2.92 2.05
N LYS A 178 -17.68 1.75 2.25
CA LYS A 178 -18.73 1.16 1.40
C LYS A 178 -18.27 0.99 -0.04
N CYS A 179 -17.02 0.60 -0.23
CA CYS A 179 -16.39 0.29 -1.51
C CYS A 179 -16.22 -1.22 -1.64
N PRO A 180 -16.64 -1.86 -2.74
CA PRO A 180 -16.36 -3.27 -2.99
C PRO A 180 -14.86 -3.58 -2.93
N PHE A 181 -14.53 -4.70 -2.29
CA PHE A 181 -13.17 -5.14 -2.06
C PHE A 181 -12.81 -6.36 -2.90
N ILE A 182 -11.76 -6.23 -3.71
CA ILE A 182 -11.17 -7.33 -4.48
C ILE A 182 -9.88 -7.75 -3.78
N TYR A 183 -9.85 -8.99 -3.29
CA TYR A 183 -8.70 -9.53 -2.58
C TYR A 183 -7.61 -9.99 -3.55
N ALA A 184 -6.43 -9.39 -3.44
CA ALA A 184 -5.21 -9.79 -4.14
C ALA A 184 -4.51 -10.93 -3.38
N ARG A 185 -4.95 -12.19 -3.60
CA ARG A 185 -4.48 -13.36 -2.85
C ARG A 185 -2.99 -13.68 -3.03
N TYR A 186 -2.35 -13.08 -4.00
CA TYR A 186 -0.91 -13.19 -4.21
C TYR A 186 -0.08 -12.31 -3.27
N GLY A 187 -0.72 -11.44 -2.48
CA GLY A 187 -0.09 -10.53 -1.54
C GLY A 187 0.32 -11.17 -0.22
N PHE A 188 0.32 -10.41 0.86
CA PHE A 188 0.87 -10.81 2.16
C PHE A 188 -0.16 -11.48 3.08
N GLY A 189 -1.42 -11.03 3.02
CA GLY A 189 -2.46 -11.44 3.97
C GLY A 189 -3.22 -12.70 3.58
N ASP A 190 -3.92 -13.27 4.56
CA ASP A 190 -4.98 -14.26 4.35
C ASP A 190 -6.30 -13.60 4.76
N VAL A 191 -7.16 -13.32 3.78
CA VAL A 191 -8.32 -12.45 3.94
C VAL A 191 -9.59 -13.19 3.53
N ASP A 192 -10.61 -13.10 4.37
CA ASP A 192 -11.99 -13.49 4.09
C ASP A 192 -12.90 -12.27 3.86
N GLY A 193 -14.17 -12.47 3.54
CA GLY A 193 -15.16 -11.39 3.44
C GLY A 193 -14.91 -10.41 2.29
N TYR A 194 -14.32 -10.88 1.20
CA TYR A 194 -14.13 -10.12 -0.05
C TYR A 194 -15.31 -10.29 -1.01
N ASP A 195 -15.50 -9.33 -1.92
CA ASP A 195 -16.51 -9.42 -2.97
C ASP A 195 -16.02 -10.28 -4.15
N GLU A 196 -14.74 -10.16 -4.50
CA GLU A 196 -14.06 -10.97 -5.52
C GLU A 196 -12.61 -11.24 -5.10
N VAL A 197 -11.96 -12.20 -5.75
CA VAL A 197 -10.56 -12.57 -5.51
C VAL A 197 -9.79 -12.74 -6.79
N ILE A 198 -8.52 -12.35 -6.78
CA ILE A 198 -7.60 -12.53 -7.91
C ILE A 198 -6.33 -13.24 -7.47
N ASP A 199 -5.84 -14.15 -8.30
CA ASP A 199 -4.58 -14.88 -8.11
C ASP A 199 -3.41 -14.23 -8.86
N SER A 200 -3.71 -13.30 -9.74
CA SER A 200 -2.73 -12.50 -10.48
C SER A 200 -3.32 -11.15 -10.85
N PRO A 201 -2.47 -10.10 -11.05
CA PRO A 201 -2.98 -8.80 -11.50
C PRO A 201 -3.81 -8.85 -12.77
N SER A 202 -3.45 -9.72 -13.72
CA SER A 202 -4.15 -9.85 -15.02
C SER A 202 -5.59 -10.38 -14.90
N ASP A 203 -5.97 -10.98 -13.76
CA ASP A 203 -7.33 -11.46 -13.54
C ASP A 203 -8.33 -10.30 -13.44
N LEU A 204 -7.89 -9.10 -13.04
CA LEU A 204 -8.72 -7.89 -13.02
C LEU A 204 -9.37 -7.60 -14.38
N ILE A 205 -8.63 -7.82 -15.48
CA ILE A 205 -9.13 -7.59 -16.85
C ILE A 205 -10.32 -8.52 -17.19
N LYS A 206 -10.40 -9.68 -16.51
CA LYS A 206 -11.46 -10.68 -16.74
C LYS A 206 -12.68 -10.44 -15.88
N ILE A 207 -12.49 -9.94 -14.64
CA ILE A 207 -13.57 -9.82 -13.65
C ILE A 207 -14.25 -8.46 -13.66
N LEU A 208 -13.55 -7.41 -14.13
CA LEU A 208 -14.12 -6.07 -14.23
C LEU A 208 -14.85 -5.86 -15.56
N MET A 209 -15.99 -5.18 -15.48
CA MET A 209 -16.77 -4.68 -16.61
C MET A 209 -16.59 -3.15 -16.61
N LEU A 210 -15.73 -2.68 -17.48
CA LEU A 210 -15.32 -1.28 -17.59
C LEU A 210 -16.07 -0.55 -18.70
#